data_9d11e9123d3f1e427aaace74143455dd
#
_entry.id   9d11e9123d3f1e427aaace74143455dd
#
_cell.length_a   1.000
_cell.length_b   1.000
_cell.length_c   1.000
_cell.angle_alpha   90.00
_cell.angle_beta   90.00
_cell.angle_gamma   90.00
#
_symmetry.space_group_name_H-M   'P 1'
#
loop_
_entity.id
_entity.type
_entity.pdbx_description
1 polymer ?
#
loop_
_entity_poly.entity_id
_entity_poly.type
_entity_poly.pdbx_seq_one_letter_code
_entity_poly.pdbx_strand_id
1 'polypeptide(L)'
;MCRLFGQHAHPDLDRSDALCSAHNALRFQSHKHPHGWGIAWYRDGAVEVRRGLLPAHADDAFVAAGREARSQVVVAHVRDASVGPVATENTHPFVHGRWVFAHNGTVARYRRSEPVRQAIEAEIDPGFRRLLEGDTDSERCFFLLLTRLAARTRLDRATLLEVDEALTEVTRTVQRIADVPSAKPSALNFLVSDGRLLAARRLGRDLHVSTAAGPERAFVVASEPIGHGGWTAVPDGSFVGFDGEAYSSPWIGKPRG
;
A
#
# COMPACT_ATOMS: atom_id res chain seq x y z
N MET A 1 2.00 8.77 11.54
CA MET A 1 1.43 7.61 10.79
C MET A 1 1.37 7.96 9.32
N CYS A 2 1.78 7.04 8.46
CA CYS A 2 1.82 7.25 7.00
C CYS A 2 0.45 7.52 6.37
N ARG A 3 0.44 7.93 5.09
CA ARG A 3 -0.78 8.05 4.27
C ARG A 3 -0.61 7.31 2.96
N LEU A 4 -1.64 6.56 2.61
CA LEU A 4 -1.77 5.83 1.36
C LEU A 4 -2.73 6.56 0.42
N PHE A 5 -2.42 6.48 -0.86
CA PHE A 5 -3.32 6.81 -1.96
C PHE A 5 -3.12 5.79 -3.07
N GLY A 6 -4.20 5.25 -3.60
CA GLY A 6 -4.24 4.40 -4.78
C GLY A 6 -5.40 4.77 -5.67
N GLN A 7 -5.17 4.76 -6.96
CA GLN A 7 -6.18 5.04 -7.96
C GLN A 7 -6.08 4.03 -9.08
N HIS A 8 -7.24 3.53 -9.53
CA HIS A 8 -7.44 2.85 -10.82
C HIS A 8 -8.52 3.60 -11.57
N ALA A 9 -8.16 4.22 -12.71
CA ALA A 9 -9.04 5.06 -13.49
C ALA A 9 -8.68 5.03 -14.97
N HIS A 10 -9.50 5.65 -15.83
CA HIS A 10 -9.15 5.83 -17.24
C HIS A 10 -7.81 6.58 -17.35
N PRO A 11 -6.85 6.15 -18.19
CA PRO A 11 -5.49 6.69 -18.22
C PRO A 11 -5.40 8.16 -18.63
N ASP A 12 -6.40 8.66 -19.40
CA ASP A 12 -6.42 10.05 -19.89
C ASP A 12 -6.86 11.06 -18.83
N LEU A 13 -7.33 10.59 -17.67
CA LEU A 13 -7.76 11.48 -16.59
C LEU A 13 -6.55 11.97 -15.80
N ASP A 14 -6.32 13.29 -15.84
CA ASP A 14 -5.36 13.95 -14.94
C ASP A 14 -5.91 13.92 -13.51
N ARG A 15 -5.25 13.20 -12.65
CA ARG A 15 -5.60 13.07 -11.22
C ARG A 15 -4.52 13.67 -10.32
N SER A 16 -3.63 14.50 -10.87
CA SER A 16 -2.60 15.18 -10.08
C SER A 16 -3.19 16.03 -8.94
N ASP A 17 -4.44 16.47 -9.09
CA ASP A 17 -5.16 17.20 -8.04
C ASP A 17 -5.27 16.43 -6.74
N ALA A 18 -5.59 15.14 -6.78
CA ALA A 18 -5.66 14.31 -5.57
C ALA A 18 -4.31 14.22 -4.83
N LEU A 19 -3.22 14.32 -5.58
CA LEU A 19 -1.87 14.30 -5.01
C LEU A 19 -1.44 15.69 -4.53
N CYS A 20 -1.75 16.77 -5.28
CA CYS A 20 -1.07 18.05 -5.18
C CYS A 20 -1.94 19.21 -4.69
N SER A 21 -3.21 19.33 -5.11
CA SER A 21 -3.98 20.60 -4.99
C SER A 21 -5.38 20.47 -4.41
N ALA A 22 -6.02 19.29 -4.48
CA ALA A 22 -7.34 19.07 -3.91
C ALA A 22 -7.36 19.30 -2.40
N HIS A 23 -8.54 19.58 -1.85
CA HIS A 23 -8.71 19.61 -0.39
C HIS A 23 -8.18 18.30 0.23
N ASN A 24 -7.35 18.42 1.25
CA ASN A 24 -6.65 17.31 1.91
C ASN A 24 -5.84 16.44 0.94
N ALA A 25 -5.27 17.01 -0.14
CA ALA A 25 -4.38 16.31 -1.04
C ALA A 25 -3.18 15.68 -0.28
N LEU A 26 -2.61 14.61 -0.83
CA LEU A 26 -1.52 13.89 -0.17
C LEU A 26 -0.33 14.82 0.17
N ARG A 27 -0.05 15.81 -0.68
CA ARG A 27 0.94 16.86 -0.45
C ARG A 27 0.70 17.61 0.87
N PHE A 28 -0.55 18.00 1.14
CA PHE A 28 -0.88 18.72 2.38
C PHE A 28 -0.84 17.81 3.60
N GLN A 29 -1.23 16.55 3.46
CA GLN A 29 -1.11 15.58 4.54
C GLN A 29 0.34 15.41 4.99
N SER A 30 1.32 15.64 4.11
CA SER A 30 2.74 15.50 4.42
C SER A 30 3.27 16.50 5.48
N HIS A 31 2.53 17.55 5.83
CA HIS A 31 2.87 18.39 6.98
C HIS A 31 2.95 17.60 8.29
N LYS A 32 2.15 16.54 8.42
CA LYS A 32 2.15 15.60 9.55
C LYS A 32 2.98 14.35 9.30
N HIS A 33 3.49 14.17 8.08
CA HIS A 33 4.21 12.95 7.62
C HIS A 33 5.46 13.33 6.82
N PRO A 34 6.48 13.91 7.49
CA PRO A 34 7.56 14.64 6.82
C PRO A 34 8.75 13.77 6.39
N HIS A 35 8.70 12.44 6.52
CA HIS A 35 9.86 11.58 6.37
C HIS A 35 10.00 10.96 4.97
N GLY A 36 9.55 11.72 3.95
CA GLY A 36 9.65 11.33 2.56
C GLY A 36 8.33 10.91 1.92
N TRP A 37 8.39 10.70 0.61
CA TRP A 37 7.25 10.36 -0.23
C TRP A 37 7.66 9.44 -1.37
N GLY A 38 6.68 8.82 -2.02
CA GLY A 38 6.87 8.16 -3.30
C GLY A 38 5.57 8.03 -4.06
N ILE A 39 5.70 8.04 -5.39
CA ILE A 39 4.64 7.85 -6.36
C ILE A 39 5.11 6.80 -7.35
N ALA A 40 4.29 5.79 -7.60
CA ALA A 40 4.50 4.77 -8.61
C ALA A 40 3.32 4.76 -9.60
N TRP A 41 3.62 4.54 -10.87
CA TRP A 41 2.65 4.41 -11.95
C TRP A 41 3.17 3.46 -13.02
N TYR A 42 2.37 3.19 -14.04
CA TYR A 42 2.73 2.26 -15.12
C TYR A 42 2.82 2.99 -16.44
N ARG A 43 3.92 2.74 -17.19
CA ARG A 43 4.12 3.22 -18.54
C ARG A 43 4.62 2.07 -19.41
N ASP A 44 3.96 1.81 -20.52
CA ASP A 44 4.31 0.72 -21.46
C ASP A 44 4.45 -0.64 -20.78
N GLY A 45 3.62 -0.88 -19.75
CA GLY A 45 3.63 -2.12 -18.99
C GLY A 45 4.72 -2.24 -17.92
N ALA A 46 5.63 -1.28 -17.82
CA ALA A 46 6.65 -1.20 -16.79
C ALA A 46 6.22 -0.28 -15.62
N VAL A 47 6.77 -0.52 -14.43
CA VAL A 47 6.59 0.37 -13.29
C VAL A 47 7.60 1.51 -13.37
N GLU A 48 7.11 2.73 -13.29
CA GLU A 48 7.90 3.90 -12.96
C GLU A 48 7.67 4.31 -11.52
N VAL A 49 8.72 4.73 -10.84
CA VAL A 49 8.65 5.18 -9.46
C VAL A 49 9.54 6.40 -9.23
N ARG A 50 9.00 7.39 -8.52
CA ARG A 50 9.76 8.53 -8.00
C ARG A 50 9.62 8.55 -6.48
N ARG A 51 10.74 8.80 -5.80
CA ARG A 51 10.78 8.92 -4.34
C ARG A 51 11.59 10.16 -3.96
N GLY A 52 11.19 10.79 -2.88
CA GLY A 52 11.92 11.88 -2.25
C GLY A 52 11.99 11.69 -0.74
N LEU A 53 13.07 12.17 -0.13
CA LEU A 53 13.28 12.08 1.32
C LEU A 53 12.84 13.36 2.07
N LEU A 54 12.58 14.44 1.34
CA LEU A 54 11.99 15.67 1.87
C LEU A 54 10.48 15.49 2.08
N PRO A 55 9.83 16.29 2.93
CA PRO A 55 8.38 16.32 2.99
C PRO A 55 7.76 16.71 1.65
N ALA A 56 6.70 16.01 1.21
CA ALA A 56 6.08 16.27 -0.10
C ALA A 56 5.56 17.72 -0.27
N HIS A 57 5.19 18.40 0.81
CA HIS A 57 4.75 19.79 0.74
C HIS A 57 5.92 20.78 0.47
N ALA A 58 7.14 20.39 0.77
CA ALA A 58 8.35 21.18 0.61
C ALA A 58 9.25 20.68 -0.53
N ASP A 59 8.76 19.75 -1.35
CA ASP A 59 9.52 19.13 -2.44
C ASP A 59 8.81 19.33 -3.79
N ASP A 60 9.38 20.16 -4.65
CA ASP A 60 8.84 20.41 -5.99
C ASP A 60 8.89 19.16 -6.89
N ALA A 61 9.80 18.22 -6.59
CA ALA A 61 9.86 16.94 -7.28
C ALA A 61 8.59 16.09 -7.05
N PHE A 62 7.92 16.24 -5.90
CA PHE A 62 6.62 15.60 -5.65
C PHE A 62 5.56 16.10 -6.63
N VAL A 63 5.48 17.41 -6.84
CA VAL A 63 4.52 18.02 -7.76
C VAL A 63 4.81 17.62 -9.20
N ALA A 64 6.09 17.62 -9.58
CA ALA A 64 6.52 17.17 -10.92
C ALA A 64 6.14 15.70 -11.15
N ALA A 65 6.44 14.82 -10.20
CA ALA A 65 6.08 13.39 -10.26
C ALA A 65 4.57 13.18 -10.30
N GLY A 66 3.79 13.93 -9.51
CA GLY A 66 2.33 13.87 -9.52
C GLY A 66 1.71 14.23 -10.88
N ARG A 67 2.31 15.19 -11.60
CA ARG A 67 1.90 15.56 -12.96
C ARG A 67 2.36 14.54 -14.03
N GLU A 68 3.51 13.91 -13.79
CA GLU A 68 4.06 12.87 -14.68
C GLU A 68 3.29 11.55 -14.56
N ALA A 69 2.71 11.25 -13.42
CA ALA A 69 2.01 10.00 -13.10
C ALA A 69 0.65 9.87 -13.80
N ARG A 70 0.66 9.96 -15.14
CA ARG A 70 -0.52 9.73 -16.00
C ARG A 70 -0.57 8.26 -16.38
N SER A 71 -1.41 7.52 -15.68
CA SER A 71 -1.53 6.08 -15.83
C SER A 71 -2.90 5.60 -15.34
N GLN A 72 -3.33 4.44 -15.84
CA GLN A 72 -4.52 3.76 -15.34
C GLN A 72 -4.42 3.50 -13.83
N VAL A 73 -3.25 3.12 -13.35
CA VAL A 73 -3.02 2.88 -11.92
C VAL A 73 -1.90 3.78 -11.42
N VAL A 74 -2.19 4.46 -10.31
CA VAL A 74 -1.22 5.26 -9.55
C VAL A 74 -1.27 4.82 -8.09
N VAL A 75 -0.12 4.61 -7.48
CA VAL A 75 0.04 4.34 -6.04
C VAL A 75 0.97 5.38 -5.45
N ALA A 76 0.52 6.09 -4.42
CA ALA A 76 1.32 7.12 -3.76
C ALA A 76 1.30 6.97 -2.24
N HIS A 77 2.36 7.45 -1.61
CA HIS A 77 2.55 7.34 -0.18
C HIS A 77 3.32 8.55 0.37
N VAL A 78 2.92 9.06 1.54
CA VAL A 78 3.74 9.96 2.35
C VAL A 78 4.08 9.29 3.67
N ARG A 79 5.36 9.36 4.03
CA ARG A 79 5.95 8.57 5.10
C ARG A 79 6.00 9.31 6.41
N ASP A 80 5.63 8.60 7.48
CA ASP A 80 5.96 8.94 8.85
C ASP A 80 6.76 7.76 9.44
N ALA A 81 8.09 7.90 9.48
CA ALA A 81 9.00 6.81 9.77
C ALA A 81 8.85 6.32 11.22
N SER A 82 8.35 5.11 11.38
CA SER A 82 8.28 4.37 12.65
C SER A 82 9.32 3.26 12.74
N VAL A 83 9.74 2.72 11.59
CA VAL A 83 10.74 1.65 11.45
C VAL A 83 11.70 2.02 10.33
N GLY A 84 12.99 1.75 10.54
CA GLY A 84 14.08 2.08 9.62
C GLY A 84 14.40 3.58 9.53
N PRO A 85 15.62 3.93 9.10
CA PRO A 85 16.01 5.31 8.87
C PRO A 85 15.24 5.97 7.70
N VAL A 86 15.34 7.29 7.60
CA VAL A 86 14.87 8.03 6.42
C VAL A 86 15.88 7.78 5.30
N ALA A 87 15.54 6.88 4.38
CA ALA A 87 16.37 6.43 3.28
C ALA A 87 15.48 5.94 2.14
N THR A 88 16.02 5.93 0.92
CA THR A 88 15.26 5.60 -0.30
C THR A 88 14.74 4.17 -0.27
N GLU A 89 15.56 3.21 0.15
CA GLU A 89 15.23 1.79 0.29
C GLU A 89 14.13 1.53 1.31
N ASN A 90 13.91 2.46 2.23
CA ASN A 90 12.85 2.41 3.25
C ASN A 90 11.60 3.23 2.87
N THR A 91 11.59 3.83 1.68
CA THR A 91 10.52 4.73 1.24
C THR A 91 9.57 4.02 0.27
N HIS A 92 8.29 3.97 0.62
CA HIS A 92 7.24 3.42 -0.22
C HIS A 92 7.01 4.26 -1.50
N PRO A 93 6.39 3.69 -2.54
CA PRO A 93 5.98 2.30 -2.69
C PRO A 93 7.19 1.38 -2.94
N PHE A 94 7.11 0.13 -2.42
CA PHE A 94 8.04 -0.93 -2.80
C PHE A 94 7.65 -1.51 -4.14
N VAL A 95 8.65 -1.97 -4.92
CA VAL A 95 8.44 -2.44 -6.29
C VAL A 95 9.21 -3.74 -6.52
N HIS A 96 8.57 -4.74 -7.12
CA HIS A 96 9.21 -5.92 -7.67
C HIS A 96 8.49 -6.40 -8.93
N GLY A 97 9.20 -6.41 -10.06
CA GLY A 97 8.59 -6.66 -11.36
C GLY A 97 7.48 -5.63 -11.64
N ARG A 98 6.25 -6.11 -11.84
CA ARG A 98 5.08 -5.24 -12.00
C ARG A 98 4.36 -4.91 -10.68
N TRP A 99 4.73 -5.56 -9.60
CA TRP A 99 4.05 -5.38 -8.32
C TRP A 99 4.54 -4.14 -7.60
N VAL A 100 3.56 -3.35 -7.17
CA VAL A 100 3.74 -2.12 -6.38
C VAL A 100 3.02 -2.31 -5.06
N PHE A 101 3.66 -1.95 -3.96
CA PHE A 101 3.12 -2.15 -2.61
C PHE A 101 3.36 -0.95 -1.71
N ALA A 102 2.35 -0.58 -0.95
CA ALA A 102 2.48 0.40 0.12
C ALA A 102 1.74 -0.06 1.39
N HIS A 103 2.28 0.33 2.55
CA HIS A 103 1.78 -0.05 3.87
C HIS A 103 1.61 1.19 4.75
N ASN A 104 0.43 1.36 5.32
CA ASN A 104 0.19 2.31 6.41
C ASN A 104 -0.12 1.54 7.69
N GLY A 105 0.89 1.36 8.49
CA GLY A 105 0.79 0.60 9.71
C GLY A 105 2.14 0.38 10.39
N THR A 106 2.18 -0.61 11.23
CA THR A 106 3.40 -1.07 11.90
C THR A 106 3.15 -2.48 12.40
N VAL A 107 4.06 -3.38 12.13
CA VAL A 107 4.07 -4.73 12.72
C VAL A 107 4.45 -4.62 14.19
N ALA A 108 3.62 -5.17 15.07
CA ALA A 108 3.85 -5.13 16.50
C ALA A 108 5.23 -5.72 16.87
N ARG A 109 5.90 -5.11 17.83
CA ARG A 109 7.22 -5.53 18.34
C ARG A 109 8.37 -5.56 17.30
N TYR A 110 8.11 -5.41 15.99
CA TYR A 110 9.13 -5.53 14.94
C TYR A 110 10.37 -4.70 15.22
N ARG A 111 10.21 -3.42 15.58
CA ARG A 111 11.32 -2.49 15.87
C ARG A 111 12.22 -2.94 17.02
N ARG A 112 11.67 -3.64 18.01
CA ARG A 112 12.34 -3.95 19.30
C ARG A 112 12.66 -5.42 19.48
N SER A 113 12.26 -6.29 18.55
CA SER A 113 12.38 -7.74 18.69
C SER A 113 13.02 -8.36 17.46
N GLU A 114 14.31 -8.70 17.59
CA GLU A 114 15.04 -9.45 16.58
C GLU A 114 14.38 -10.80 16.26
N PRO A 115 13.90 -11.60 17.24
CA PRO A 115 13.18 -12.82 16.95
C PRO A 115 11.93 -12.63 16.10
N VAL A 116 11.18 -11.51 16.27
CA VAL A 116 10.02 -11.20 15.42
C VAL A 116 10.46 -10.92 13.98
N ARG A 117 11.53 -10.15 13.79
CA ARG A 117 12.08 -9.87 12.45
C ARG A 117 12.49 -11.16 11.74
N GLN A 118 13.31 -11.96 12.40
CA GLN A 118 13.80 -13.24 11.88
C GLN A 118 12.66 -14.23 11.58
N ALA A 119 11.65 -14.30 12.44
CA ALA A 119 10.51 -15.17 12.23
C ALA A 119 9.66 -14.75 11.00
N ILE A 120 9.49 -13.43 10.77
CA ILE A 120 8.81 -12.94 9.56
C ILE A 120 9.66 -13.21 8.32
N GLU A 121 10.96 -12.96 8.37
CA GLU A 121 11.88 -13.21 7.25
C GLU A 121 11.98 -14.71 6.90
N ALA A 122 11.85 -15.59 7.88
CA ALA A 122 11.83 -17.04 7.66
C ALA A 122 10.60 -17.52 6.86
N GLU A 123 9.50 -16.75 6.88
CA GLU A 123 8.29 -17.03 6.10
C GLU A 123 8.38 -16.58 4.63
N ILE A 124 9.41 -15.80 4.27
CA ILE A 124 9.66 -15.31 2.92
C ILE A 124 10.48 -16.35 2.13
N ASP A 125 10.06 -16.61 0.90
CA ASP A 125 10.82 -17.47 -0.01
C ASP A 125 12.28 -17.02 -0.11
N PRO A 126 13.27 -17.94 -0.07
CA PRO A 126 14.69 -17.57 -0.13
C PRO A 126 15.09 -16.74 -1.36
N GLY A 127 14.40 -16.90 -2.50
CA GLY A 127 14.61 -16.10 -3.69
C GLY A 127 14.20 -14.64 -3.48
N PHE A 128 13.06 -14.40 -2.87
CA PHE A 128 12.58 -13.06 -2.53
C PHE A 128 13.33 -12.46 -1.35
N ARG A 129 13.68 -13.25 -0.34
CA ARG A 129 14.41 -12.75 0.84
C ARG A 129 15.77 -12.13 0.50
N ARG A 130 16.43 -12.61 -0.57
CA ARG A 130 17.70 -12.02 -1.05
C ARG A 130 17.55 -10.63 -1.66
N LEU A 131 16.33 -10.20 -1.96
CA LEU A 131 15.99 -8.90 -2.56
C LEU A 131 15.64 -7.84 -1.51
N LEU A 132 15.67 -8.19 -0.23
CA LEU A 132 15.48 -7.22 0.86
C LEU A 132 16.65 -6.24 0.88
N GLU A 133 16.35 -4.94 0.78
CA GLU A 133 17.33 -3.85 0.74
C GLU A 133 17.27 -2.99 1.99
N GLY A 134 16.07 -2.74 2.50
CA GLY A 134 15.84 -1.87 3.64
C GLY A 134 15.60 -2.61 4.96
N ASP A 135 15.22 -1.84 5.99
CA ASP A 135 15.03 -2.33 7.36
C ASP A 135 13.56 -2.37 7.80
N THR A 136 12.62 -2.04 6.90
CA THR A 136 11.23 -1.86 7.28
C THR A 136 10.45 -3.17 7.37
N ASP A 137 9.52 -3.23 8.31
CA ASP A 137 8.48 -4.26 8.38
C ASP A 137 7.62 -4.32 7.10
N SER A 138 7.47 -3.19 6.45
CA SER A 138 6.67 -3.02 5.24
C SER A 138 7.26 -3.77 4.05
N GLU A 139 8.57 -3.70 3.86
CA GLU A 139 9.26 -4.44 2.80
C GLU A 139 9.15 -5.95 3.03
N ARG A 140 9.27 -6.40 4.29
CA ARG A 140 9.07 -7.82 4.65
C ARG A 140 7.64 -8.29 4.34
N CYS A 141 6.64 -7.47 4.68
CA CYS A 141 5.25 -7.76 4.32
C CYS A 141 5.05 -7.85 2.81
N PHE A 142 5.71 -6.99 2.03
CA PHE A 142 5.66 -7.04 0.57
C PHE A 142 6.23 -8.35 0.01
N PHE A 143 7.43 -8.72 0.39
CA PHE A 143 8.03 -9.96 -0.11
C PHE A 143 7.34 -11.23 0.43
N LEU A 144 6.75 -11.16 1.61
CA LEU A 144 5.87 -12.22 2.12
C LEU A 144 4.60 -12.34 1.26
N LEU A 145 3.99 -11.22 0.83
CA LEU A 145 2.87 -11.24 -0.10
C LEU A 145 3.26 -11.90 -1.43
N LEU A 146 4.39 -11.51 -2.02
CA LEU A 146 4.85 -12.11 -3.27
C LEU A 146 5.13 -13.63 -3.12
N THR A 147 5.64 -14.05 -1.97
CA THR A 147 5.82 -15.47 -1.62
C THR A 147 4.49 -16.20 -1.64
N ARG A 148 3.45 -15.65 -0.98
CA ARG A 148 2.12 -16.27 -0.92
C ARG A 148 1.42 -16.30 -2.28
N LEU A 149 1.58 -15.23 -3.08
CA LEU A 149 1.04 -15.17 -4.45
C LEU A 149 1.74 -16.17 -5.38
N ALA A 150 3.07 -16.21 -5.38
CA ALA A 150 3.83 -17.11 -6.24
C ALA A 150 3.58 -18.61 -5.94
N ALA A 151 3.20 -18.93 -4.70
CA ALA A 151 2.79 -20.29 -4.32
C ALA A 151 1.41 -20.69 -4.85
N ARG A 152 0.58 -19.72 -5.30
CA ARG A 152 -0.80 -19.93 -5.80
C ARG A 152 -0.90 -19.83 -7.30
N THR A 153 -0.24 -18.83 -7.86
CA THR A 153 -0.43 -18.44 -9.25
C THR A 153 0.84 -17.81 -9.82
N ARG A 154 0.87 -17.65 -11.13
CA ARG A 154 1.89 -16.80 -11.75
C ARG A 154 1.61 -15.34 -11.39
N LEU A 155 2.64 -14.62 -10.96
CA LEU A 155 2.52 -13.22 -10.52
C LEU A 155 1.92 -12.29 -11.59
N ASP A 156 2.11 -12.60 -12.88
CA ASP A 156 1.57 -11.82 -14.00
C ASP A 156 0.09 -12.12 -14.32
N ARG A 157 -0.54 -13.06 -13.61
CA ARG A 157 -1.93 -13.52 -13.83
C ARG A 157 -2.78 -13.53 -12.57
N ALA A 158 -2.28 -13.01 -11.47
CA ALA A 158 -3.00 -12.98 -10.21
C ALA A 158 -4.36 -12.27 -10.35
N THR A 159 -5.38 -12.85 -9.77
CA THR A 159 -6.73 -12.31 -9.66
C THR A 159 -6.94 -11.56 -8.35
N LEU A 160 -7.98 -10.74 -8.25
CA LEU A 160 -8.34 -10.07 -6.98
C LEU A 160 -8.59 -11.07 -5.85
N LEU A 161 -9.20 -12.23 -6.15
CA LEU A 161 -9.44 -13.28 -5.16
C LEU A 161 -8.12 -13.84 -4.61
N GLU A 162 -7.17 -14.17 -5.50
CA GLU A 162 -5.86 -14.69 -5.07
C GLU A 162 -5.06 -13.65 -4.27
N VAL A 163 -5.18 -12.36 -4.63
CA VAL A 163 -4.58 -11.26 -3.86
C VAL A 163 -5.22 -11.14 -2.48
N ASP A 164 -6.55 -11.24 -2.37
CA ASP A 164 -7.25 -11.22 -1.09
C ASP A 164 -6.83 -12.38 -0.17
N GLU A 165 -6.80 -13.60 -0.72
CA GLU A 165 -6.34 -14.79 0.00
C GLU A 165 -4.88 -14.65 0.46
N ALA A 166 -3.99 -14.18 -0.41
CA ALA A 166 -2.58 -13.96 -0.07
C ALA A 166 -2.40 -12.89 1.01
N LEU A 167 -3.10 -11.74 0.91
CA LEU A 167 -3.08 -10.69 1.95
C LEU A 167 -3.69 -11.19 3.27
N THR A 168 -4.69 -12.06 3.20
CA THR A 168 -5.27 -12.71 4.38
C THR A 168 -4.23 -13.57 5.10
N GLU A 169 -3.47 -14.37 4.36
CA GLU A 169 -2.40 -15.19 4.94
C GLU A 169 -1.25 -14.37 5.49
N VAL A 170 -0.81 -13.32 4.74
CA VAL A 170 0.20 -12.37 5.25
C VAL A 170 -0.24 -11.79 6.59
N THR A 171 -1.47 -11.32 6.66
CA THR A 171 -2.02 -10.72 7.86
C THR A 171 -2.03 -11.71 9.04
N ARG A 172 -2.53 -12.93 8.81
CA ARG A 172 -2.56 -13.99 9.85
C ARG A 172 -1.17 -14.40 10.29
N THR A 173 -0.24 -14.53 9.35
CA THR A 173 1.16 -14.87 9.64
C THR A 173 1.82 -13.79 10.51
N VAL A 174 1.67 -12.52 10.13
CA VAL A 174 2.22 -11.40 10.90
C VAL A 174 1.61 -11.33 12.29
N GLN A 175 0.28 -11.43 12.41
CA GLN A 175 -0.40 -11.42 13.71
C GLN A 175 0.07 -12.57 14.62
N ARG A 176 0.15 -13.78 14.09
CA ARG A 176 0.62 -14.97 14.85
C ARG A 176 2.04 -14.79 15.38
N ILE A 177 2.94 -14.15 14.61
CA ILE A 177 4.34 -13.96 14.98
C ILE A 177 4.52 -12.76 15.92
N ALA A 178 3.83 -11.66 15.62
CA ALA A 178 4.14 -10.36 16.21
C ALA A 178 3.16 -9.93 17.30
N ASP A 179 1.88 -10.34 17.24
CA ASP A 179 0.90 -9.85 18.20
C ASP A 179 0.91 -10.65 19.49
N VAL A 180 0.80 -9.95 20.60
CA VAL A 180 0.66 -10.52 21.95
C VAL A 180 -0.37 -9.71 22.74
N PRO A 181 -1.12 -10.31 23.69
CA PRO A 181 -2.17 -9.62 24.46
C PRO A 181 -1.68 -8.38 25.22
N SER A 182 -0.42 -8.36 25.62
CA SER A 182 0.19 -7.28 26.41
C SER A 182 0.71 -6.10 25.57
N ALA A 183 0.60 -6.12 24.24
CA ALA A 183 1.11 -5.08 23.37
C ALA A 183 0.03 -4.59 22.40
N LYS A 184 0.22 -3.36 21.87
CA LYS A 184 -0.62 -2.85 20.80
C LYS A 184 -0.52 -3.79 19.59
N PRO A 185 -1.63 -4.24 19.01
CA PRO A 185 -1.63 -5.15 17.87
C PRO A 185 -1.05 -4.49 16.62
N SER A 186 -0.63 -5.32 15.68
CA SER A 186 -0.20 -4.89 14.36
C SER A 186 -1.32 -4.13 13.63
N ALA A 187 -0.94 -3.05 12.96
CA ALA A 187 -1.80 -2.35 12.01
C ALA A 187 -1.25 -2.60 10.61
N LEU A 188 -2.10 -3.14 9.73
CA LEU A 188 -1.69 -3.72 8.45
C LEU A 188 -2.62 -3.25 7.31
N ASN A 189 -2.67 -1.92 7.09
CA ASN A 189 -3.34 -1.40 5.91
C ASN A 189 -2.41 -1.52 4.72
N PHE A 190 -2.72 -2.42 3.82
CA PHE A 190 -1.95 -2.68 2.61
C PHE A 190 -2.64 -2.13 1.38
N LEU A 191 -1.86 -1.59 0.46
CA LEU A 191 -2.28 -1.18 -0.87
C LEU A 191 -1.33 -1.83 -1.88
N VAL A 192 -1.88 -2.50 -2.88
CA VAL A 192 -1.11 -3.30 -3.84
C VAL A 192 -1.69 -3.19 -5.25
N SER A 193 -0.81 -3.24 -6.25
CA SER A 193 -1.19 -3.27 -7.67
C SER A 193 -0.15 -4.03 -8.49
N ASP A 194 -0.58 -4.58 -9.62
CA ASP A 194 0.27 -5.09 -10.71
C ASP A 194 0.08 -4.31 -12.02
N GLY A 195 -0.64 -3.18 -11.96
CA GLY A 195 -0.99 -2.32 -13.09
C GLY A 195 -2.27 -2.70 -13.82
N ARG A 196 -2.83 -3.90 -13.57
CA ARG A 196 -4.15 -4.34 -14.06
C ARG A 196 -5.20 -4.22 -12.97
N LEU A 197 -4.83 -4.56 -11.75
CA LEU A 197 -5.67 -4.47 -10.57
C LEU A 197 -5.10 -3.46 -9.56
N LEU A 198 -6.00 -2.92 -8.75
CA LEU A 198 -5.66 -2.18 -7.54
C LEU A 198 -6.43 -2.80 -6.38
N ALA A 199 -5.75 -3.15 -5.31
CA ALA A 199 -6.35 -3.79 -4.16
C ALA A 199 -5.85 -3.22 -2.85
N ALA A 200 -6.70 -3.22 -1.83
CA ALA A 200 -6.35 -2.78 -0.49
C ALA A 200 -6.99 -3.64 0.59
N ARG A 201 -6.26 -3.85 1.67
CA ARG A 201 -6.76 -4.43 2.91
C ARG A 201 -6.67 -3.42 4.03
N ARG A 202 -7.76 -3.26 4.79
CA ARG A 202 -7.77 -2.48 6.02
C ARG A 202 -7.60 -3.38 7.23
N LEU A 203 -6.63 -3.06 8.09
CA LEU A 203 -6.54 -3.60 9.44
C LEU A 203 -5.92 -2.57 10.40
N GLY A 204 -6.73 -2.07 11.31
CA GLY A 204 -6.28 -1.25 12.44
C GLY A 204 -5.99 0.22 12.15
N ARG A 205 -6.16 0.70 10.90
CA ARG A 205 -6.10 2.12 10.52
C ARG A 205 -7.28 2.49 9.63
N ASP A 206 -7.57 3.79 9.55
CA ASP A 206 -8.60 4.26 8.63
C ASP A 206 -8.20 4.03 7.18
N LEU A 207 -9.18 3.65 6.38
CA LEU A 207 -9.09 3.49 4.94
C LEU A 207 -10.47 3.80 4.35
N HIS A 208 -10.47 4.51 3.25
CA HIS A 208 -11.67 4.93 2.56
C HIS A 208 -11.59 4.57 1.08
N VAL A 209 -12.73 4.32 0.49
CA VAL A 209 -12.87 4.07 -0.94
C VAL A 209 -13.85 5.05 -1.54
N SER A 210 -13.57 5.50 -2.76
CA SER A 210 -14.48 6.27 -3.59
C SER A 210 -14.56 5.61 -4.96
N THR A 211 -15.79 5.54 -5.51
CA THR A 211 -16.06 4.99 -6.83
C THR A 211 -16.83 6.00 -7.66
N ALA A 212 -16.35 6.31 -8.85
CA ALA A 212 -17.08 7.09 -9.83
C ALA A 212 -17.70 6.14 -10.86
N ALA A 213 -19.00 6.37 -11.18
CA ALA A 213 -19.70 5.65 -12.23
C ALA A 213 -19.56 6.38 -13.58
N GLY A 214 -19.90 5.70 -14.69
CA GLY A 214 -19.90 6.27 -16.03
C GLY A 214 -18.56 6.17 -16.75
N PRO A 215 -18.33 6.99 -17.80
CA PRO A 215 -17.12 6.92 -18.62
C PRO A 215 -15.84 7.23 -17.82
N GLU A 216 -15.98 7.93 -16.71
CA GLU A 216 -14.89 8.24 -15.78
C GLU A 216 -14.69 7.16 -14.72
N ARG A 217 -15.04 5.90 -14.98
CA ARG A 217 -14.85 4.82 -14.00
C ARG A 217 -13.55 4.99 -13.24
N ALA A 218 -13.66 5.31 -11.96
CA ALA A 218 -12.52 5.48 -11.08
C ALA A 218 -12.78 4.74 -9.79
N PHE A 219 -11.80 3.97 -9.37
CA PHE A 219 -11.73 3.36 -8.06
C PHE A 219 -10.55 3.98 -7.33
N VAL A 220 -10.82 4.65 -6.24
CA VAL A 220 -9.81 5.37 -5.46
C VAL A 220 -9.83 4.86 -4.03
N VAL A 221 -8.65 4.58 -3.49
CA VAL A 221 -8.44 4.17 -2.10
C VAL A 221 -7.52 5.18 -1.43
N ALA A 222 -7.87 5.67 -0.25
CA ALA A 222 -7.02 6.61 0.49
C ALA A 222 -7.14 6.39 2.00
N SER A 223 -6.09 6.74 2.74
CA SER A 223 -6.10 6.73 4.21
C SER A 223 -7.10 7.75 4.78
N GLU A 224 -7.29 8.86 4.09
CA GLU A 224 -8.25 9.91 4.43
C GLU A 224 -8.96 10.38 3.16
N PRO A 225 -10.22 10.82 3.23
CA PRO A 225 -10.92 11.44 2.10
C PRO A 225 -10.14 12.61 1.51
N ILE A 226 -10.07 12.67 0.18
CA ILE A 226 -9.39 13.71 -0.60
C ILE A 226 -10.41 14.37 -1.53
N GLY A 227 -10.39 15.70 -1.62
CA GLY A 227 -11.37 16.44 -2.40
C GLY A 227 -12.79 16.37 -1.81
N HIS A 228 -13.78 16.62 -2.66
CA HIS A 228 -15.21 16.68 -2.31
C HIS A 228 -16.02 15.53 -2.88
N GLY A 229 -15.44 14.33 -2.98
CA GLY A 229 -16.12 13.15 -3.52
C GLY A 229 -16.90 12.36 -2.45
N GLY A 230 -17.74 11.43 -2.91
CA GLY A 230 -18.40 10.45 -2.06
C GLY A 230 -17.39 9.38 -1.61
N TRP A 231 -16.99 9.44 -0.36
CA TRP A 231 -16.10 8.48 0.26
C TRP A 231 -16.87 7.55 1.21
N THR A 232 -16.56 6.28 1.15
CA THR A 232 -17.08 5.26 2.06
C THR A 232 -15.92 4.69 2.87
N ALA A 233 -16.10 4.60 4.18
CA ALA A 233 -15.11 3.96 5.04
C ALA A 233 -15.11 2.45 4.77
N VAL A 234 -13.94 1.89 4.50
CA VAL A 234 -13.76 0.43 4.39
C VAL A 234 -13.86 -0.15 5.80
N PRO A 235 -14.70 -1.17 6.07
CA PRO A 235 -14.79 -1.80 7.39
C PRO A 235 -13.45 -2.39 7.83
N ASP A 236 -13.16 -2.36 9.13
CA ASP A 236 -11.91 -2.93 9.65
C ASP A 236 -11.83 -4.44 9.38
N GLY A 237 -10.68 -4.92 8.95
CA GLY A 237 -10.45 -6.29 8.53
C GLY A 237 -10.92 -6.61 7.10
N SER A 238 -11.55 -5.69 6.38
CA SER A 238 -12.06 -5.95 5.04
C SER A 238 -11.01 -5.74 3.95
N PHE A 239 -11.28 -6.34 2.79
CA PHE A 239 -10.57 -6.15 1.54
C PHE A 239 -11.47 -5.45 0.52
N VAL A 240 -10.89 -4.60 -0.30
CA VAL A 240 -11.51 -3.95 -1.45
C VAL A 240 -10.55 -3.99 -2.63
N GLY A 241 -11.06 -4.16 -3.84
CA GLY A 241 -10.23 -4.19 -5.05
C GLY A 241 -11.02 -3.87 -6.31
N PHE A 242 -10.29 -3.58 -7.38
CA PHE A 242 -10.82 -3.23 -8.69
C PHE A 242 -9.86 -3.70 -9.78
N ASP A 243 -10.41 -4.37 -10.81
CA ASP A 243 -9.71 -4.80 -12.04
C ASP A 243 -10.55 -4.55 -13.29
N GLY A 244 -11.44 -3.57 -13.21
CA GLY A 244 -12.52 -3.28 -14.18
C GLY A 244 -13.89 -3.48 -13.53
N GLU A 245 -13.97 -4.35 -12.51
CA GLU A 245 -15.13 -4.54 -11.66
C GLU A 245 -14.74 -4.40 -10.18
N ALA A 246 -15.64 -3.86 -9.36
CA ALA A 246 -15.37 -3.70 -7.93
C ALA A 246 -15.56 -5.04 -7.20
N TYR A 247 -14.59 -5.40 -6.39
CA TYR A 247 -14.62 -6.56 -5.52
C TYR A 247 -14.44 -6.16 -4.05
N SER A 248 -15.19 -6.76 -3.16
CA SER A 248 -14.97 -6.59 -1.72
C SER A 248 -15.25 -7.89 -0.98
N SER A 249 -14.45 -8.17 0.04
CA SER A 249 -14.70 -9.27 0.96
C SER A 249 -14.62 -8.79 2.41
N PRO A 250 -15.54 -9.26 3.29
CA PRO A 250 -15.40 -9.03 4.72
C PRO A 250 -14.25 -9.89 5.27
N TRP A 251 -13.64 -9.45 6.37
CA TRP A 251 -12.65 -10.25 7.09
C TRP A 251 -13.27 -11.53 7.65
N ILE A 252 -12.89 -12.68 7.10
CA ILE A 252 -13.27 -14.00 7.63
C ILE A 252 -12.15 -14.47 8.55
N GLY A 253 -12.05 -13.93 9.75
CA GLY A 253 -11.00 -14.43 10.64
C GLY A 253 -10.65 -13.60 11.86
N LYS A 254 -11.62 -13.09 12.61
CA LYS A 254 -11.40 -12.92 14.05
C LYS A 254 -11.29 -14.30 14.65
N PRO A 255 -10.23 -14.66 15.38
CA PRO A 255 -10.32 -15.76 16.31
C PRO A 255 -11.48 -15.41 17.24
N ARG A 256 -12.48 -16.29 17.32
CA ARG A 256 -13.49 -16.20 18.37
C ARG A 256 -12.72 -16.32 19.66
N GLY A 257 -12.75 -15.25 20.48
CA GLY A 257 -12.21 -15.22 21.82
C GLY A 257 -12.90 -16.23 22.72
#